data_cbed8db8b6605cedd492fd9aa16aa159
#
_entry.id   cbed8db8b6605cedd492fd9aa16aa159
#
_cell.length_a   1.000
_cell.length_b   1.000
_cell.length_c   1.000
_cell.angle_alpha   90.00
_cell.angle_beta   90.00
_cell.angle_gamma   90.00
#
_symmetry.space_group_name_H-M   'P 1'
#
loop_
_entity.id
_entity.type
_entity.pdbx_description
1 polymer ?
#
loop_
_entity_poly.entity_id
_entity_poly.type
_entity_poly.pdbx_seq_one_letter_code
_entity_poly.pdbx_strand_id
1 'polypeptide(L)'
;NRTFSSGSAVRSLFKTPHVFILTPDIFREMFISGNRVTFPIDYSISLDTQVLSYLKPFFEGQRSRLPDDFEEIFDFIAREEVNVDPLLYELENLCNFSDLNKQEKIFERIRAYEMLRNLDVAAWQQHRQLKFNVSEHEIIAKTQQYMASKNYEFINKSLMEELARDYNRLYVYVLKMCAIHLRNPKTSAKQVQEKLLELLEFTHNEAHFFGIREILLANRFFENGSKEAFFHKVNRNTAGFWEYVRGMAWDLRHQRFLEFVITLNIDKNAAFFFPAILTCDKKFIEVLDAHSVKVIVFNNKTKEILPFYDVDFIEEIASCGERVKERLTLLSTEEYQLQRRQYQEGPDYLQSLVKTLEAELEGICGIACEKNPLGNY
;
A
#
# COMPACT_ATOMS: atom_id res chain seq x y z
N ASN A 1 -10.93 6.41 -9.73
CA ASN A 1 -10.46 5.16 -10.35
C ASN A 1 -10.35 5.33 -11.87
N ARG A 2 -9.23 4.95 -12.45
CA ARG A 2 -8.96 4.96 -13.89
C ARG A 2 -8.12 3.75 -14.25
N THR A 3 -8.38 3.13 -15.39
CA THR A 3 -7.52 2.10 -15.98
C THR A 3 -7.02 2.59 -17.33
N PHE A 4 -5.72 2.46 -17.58
CA PHE A 4 -5.06 2.83 -18.82
C PHE A 4 -5.03 1.64 -19.80
N SER A 5 -4.63 1.90 -21.04
CA SER A 5 -4.79 0.95 -22.15
C SER A 5 -4.02 -0.37 -21.95
N SER A 6 -2.85 -0.37 -21.32
CA SER A 6 -2.10 -1.61 -21.01
C SER A 6 -2.44 -2.24 -19.66
N GLY A 7 -3.34 -1.63 -18.88
CA GLY A 7 -3.84 -2.14 -17.62
C GLY A 7 -3.19 -1.54 -16.37
N SER A 8 -2.29 -0.54 -16.52
CA SER A 8 -1.88 0.33 -15.42
C SER A 8 -3.09 1.08 -14.87
N ALA A 9 -3.10 1.45 -13.59
CA ALA A 9 -4.32 2.03 -13.04
C ALA A 9 -4.09 3.03 -11.90
N VAL A 10 -5.00 4.00 -11.82
CA VAL A 10 -5.25 4.77 -10.60
C VAL A 10 -6.34 4.06 -9.81
N ARG A 11 -6.08 3.78 -8.55
CA ARG A 11 -7.05 3.20 -7.61
C ARG A 11 -7.15 4.05 -6.35
N SER A 12 -8.39 4.39 -6.00
CA SER A 12 -8.75 4.88 -4.67
C SER A 12 -9.29 3.73 -3.82
N LEU A 13 -9.57 4.00 -2.55
CA LEU A 13 -10.17 3.00 -1.66
C LEU A 13 -11.57 2.57 -2.09
N PHE A 14 -12.30 3.45 -2.78
CA PHE A 14 -13.68 3.19 -3.20
C PHE A 14 -13.73 2.73 -4.66
N LYS A 15 -14.44 1.65 -4.91
CA LYS A 15 -14.64 1.11 -6.27
C LYS A 15 -15.67 1.93 -7.06
N THR A 16 -16.66 2.50 -6.38
CA THR A 16 -17.72 3.27 -7.00
C THR A 16 -17.23 4.64 -7.47
N PRO A 17 -17.78 5.21 -8.56
CA PRO A 17 -17.46 6.56 -9.00
C PRO A 17 -18.04 7.65 -8.09
N HIS A 18 -18.87 7.29 -7.12
CA HIS A 18 -19.54 8.21 -6.23
C HIS A 18 -19.13 7.95 -4.78
N VAL A 19 -18.85 9.02 -4.06
CA VAL A 19 -18.62 9.02 -2.62
C VAL A 19 -19.79 9.77 -1.98
N PHE A 20 -20.44 9.15 -1.00
CA PHE A 20 -21.52 9.76 -0.24
C PHE A 20 -20.97 10.19 1.11
N ILE A 21 -21.11 11.48 1.41
CA ILE A 21 -20.66 12.06 2.67
C ILE A 21 -21.88 12.57 3.42
N LEU A 22 -22.06 12.12 4.66
CA LEU A 22 -23.15 12.59 5.53
C LEU A 22 -22.57 12.97 6.89
N THR A 23 -22.68 14.24 7.23
CA THR A 23 -22.41 14.77 8.57
C THR A 23 -23.62 15.55 9.08
N PRO A 24 -23.77 15.78 10.40
CA PRO A 24 -24.84 16.61 10.92
C PRO A 24 -24.89 18.02 10.29
N ASP A 25 -23.71 18.58 9.98
CA ASP A 25 -23.60 19.92 9.40
C ASP A 25 -24.01 19.92 7.92
N ILE A 26 -23.54 18.96 7.13
CA ILE A 26 -23.98 18.77 5.73
C ILE A 26 -25.48 18.55 5.69
N PHE A 27 -26.02 17.72 6.56
CA PHE A 27 -27.44 17.46 6.64
C PHE A 27 -28.25 18.75 6.93
N ARG A 28 -27.77 19.58 7.87
CA ARG A 28 -28.38 20.88 8.19
C ARG A 28 -28.32 21.84 7.00
N GLU A 29 -27.19 21.93 6.34
CA GLU A 29 -27.02 22.79 5.17
C GLU A 29 -27.89 22.37 3.99
N MET A 30 -28.08 21.07 3.77
CA MET A 30 -29.01 20.57 2.74
C MET A 30 -30.43 21.09 2.95
N PHE A 31 -30.89 21.18 4.19
CA PHE A 31 -32.21 21.75 4.50
C PHE A 31 -32.29 23.27 4.22
N ILE A 32 -31.22 23.99 4.48
CA ILE A 32 -31.18 25.45 4.30
C ILE A 32 -31.01 25.84 2.83
N SER A 33 -30.18 25.11 2.08
CA SER A 33 -29.75 25.46 0.73
C SER A 33 -30.51 24.77 -0.41
N GLY A 34 -31.60 24.08 -0.11
CA GLY A 34 -32.39 23.37 -1.12
C GLY A 34 -31.70 22.17 -1.74
N ASN A 35 -31.13 21.33 -0.91
CA ASN A 35 -30.45 20.07 -1.28
C ASN A 35 -29.10 20.23 -2.06
N ARG A 36 -28.47 21.36 -2.00
CA ARG A 36 -27.11 21.54 -2.55
C ARG A 36 -26.17 22.01 -1.46
N VAL A 37 -25.11 21.23 -1.24
CA VAL A 37 -24.02 21.58 -0.32
C VAL A 37 -22.71 21.53 -1.09
N THR A 38 -21.90 22.58 -0.97
CA THR A 38 -20.56 22.63 -1.53
C THR A 38 -19.56 22.67 -0.41
N PHE A 39 -18.60 21.75 -0.42
CA PHE A 39 -17.51 21.73 0.55
C PHE A 39 -16.19 21.44 -0.19
N PRO A 40 -15.08 22.00 0.27
CA PRO A 40 -13.78 21.75 -0.33
C PRO A 40 -13.31 20.34 0.00
N ILE A 41 -12.83 19.65 -1.02
CA ILE A 41 -12.13 18.37 -0.90
C ILE A 41 -10.70 18.55 -1.36
N ASP A 42 -9.79 17.82 -0.73
CA ASP A 42 -8.42 17.66 -1.19
C ASP A 42 -8.21 16.20 -1.59
N TYR A 43 -7.28 15.96 -2.50
CA TYR A 43 -6.90 14.62 -2.92
C TYR A 43 -5.46 14.59 -3.38
N SER A 44 -4.85 13.43 -3.32
CA SER A 44 -3.56 13.17 -3.97
C SER A 44 -3.51 11.78 -4.54
N ILE A 45 -2.77 11.64 -5.65
CA ILE A 45 -2.47 10.36 -6.28
C ILE A 45 -1.00 10.07 -6.02
N SER A 46 -0.72 9.18 -5.09
CA SER A 46 0.65 8.75 -4.81
C SER A 46 1.18 7.90 -5.95
N LEU A 47 2.33 8.26 -6.48
CA LEU A 47 3.03 7.49 -7.50
C LEU A 47 3.74 6.30 -6.87
N ASP A 48 3.40 5.10 -7.30
CA ASP A 48 4.14 3.89 -6.97
C ASP A 48 5.61 3.99 -7.41
N THR A 49 6.50 3.29 -6.71
CA THR A 49 7.94 3.19 -6.99
C THR A 49 8.22 2.90 -8.47
N GLN A 50 7.43 2.03 -9.10
CA GLN A 50 7.58 1.67 -10.50
C GLN A 50 7.22 2.85 -11.42
N VAL A 51 6.08 3.51 -11.19
CA VAL A 51 5.65 4.69 -11.98
C VAL A 51 6.66 5.81 -11.87
N LEU A 52 7.12 6.11 -10.65
CA LEU A 52 8.12 7.12 -10.42
C LEU A 52 9.44 6.81 -11.16
N SER A 53 9.82 5.52 -11.23
CA SER A 53 11.02 5.09 -11.93
C SER A 53 10.97 5.28 -13.46
N TYR A 54 9.77 5.39 -14.04
CA TYR A 54 9.59 5.61 -15.48
C TYR A 54 9.67 7.09 -15.88
N LEU A 55 9.54 8.03 -14.95
CA LEU A 55 9.62 9.45 -15.26
C LEU A 55 10.98 9.84 -15.88
N LYS A 56 12.10 9.39 -15.30
CA LYS A 56 13.43 9.69 -15.82
C LYS A 56 13.62 9.18 -17.26
N PRO A 57 13.43 7.89 -17.57
CA PRO A 57 13.51 7.39 -18.94
C PRO A 57 12.56 8.13 -19.90
N PHE A 58 11.39 8.55 -19.43
CA PHE A 58 10.46 9.33 -20.24
C PHE A 58 11.05 10.67 -20.63
N PHE A 59 11.57 11.45 -19.67
CA PHE A 59 12.21 12.75 -19.92
C PHE A 59 13.47 12.63 -20.79
N GLU A 60 14.20 11.51 -20.70
CA GLU A 60 15.38 11.21 -21.52
C GLU A 60 15.04 10.64 -22.92
N GLY A 61 13.75 10.48 -23.25
CA GLY A 61 13.33 9.94 -24.55
C GLY A 61 13.55 8.43 -24.71
N GLN A 62 13.85 7.70 -23.64
CA GLN A 62 14.12 6.25 -23.64
C GLN A 62 12.83 5.42 -23.65
N ARG A 63 12.03 5.55 -24.72
CA ARG A 63 10.69 4.97 -24.82
C ARG A 63 10.66 3.43 -24.68
N SER A 64 11.71 2.73 -25.12
CA SER A 64 11.79 1.26 -25.03
C SER A 64 11.85 0.72 -23.59
N ARG A 65 12.05 1.57 -22.59
CA ARG A 65 12.08 1.21 -21.16
C ARG A 65 10.74 1.45 -20.45
N LEU A 66 9.76 1.93 -21.15
CA LEU A 66 8.47 2.32 -20.61
C LEU A 66 7.39 1.29 -20.95
N PRO A 67 6.35 1.13 -20.12
CA PRO A 67 5.16 0.40 -20.53
C PRO A 67 4.47 1.11 -21.70
N ASP A 68 3.75 0.35 -22.50
CA ASP A 68 3.13 0.85 -23.75
C ASP A 68 2.14 1.98 -23.52
N ASP A 69 1.51 2.03 -22.32
CA ASP A 69 0.55 3.07 -21.93
C ASP A 69 1.19 4.23 -21.16
N PHE A 70 2.51 4.30 -21.03
CA PHE A 70 3.13 5.32 -20.20
C PHE A 70 2.91 6.74 -20.70
N GLU A 71 2.80 6.95 -22.01
CA GLU A 71 2.48 8.26 -22.56
C GLU A 71 1.05 8.70 -22.17
N GLU A 72 0.09 7.79 -22.17
CA GLU A 72 -1.26 8.03 -21.67
C GLU A 72 -1.26 8.36 -20.16
N ILE A 73 -0.44 7.64 -19.38
CA ILE A 73 -0.24 7.91 -17.96
C ILE A 73 0.35 9.29 -17.74
N PHE A 74 1.41 9.64 -18.50
CA PHE A 74 2.07 10.94 -18.40
C PHE A 74 1.12 12.07 -18.78
N ASP A 75 0.34 11.93 -19.85
CA ASP A 75 -0.70 12.90 -20.24
C ASP A 75 -1.73 13.13 -19.14
N PHE A 76 -1.99 12.12 -18.32
CA PHE A 76 -2.91 12.26 -17.21
C PHE A 76 -2.27 12.97 -16.02
N ILE A 77 -1.08 12.53 -15.58
CA ILE A 77 -0.43 13.10 -14.38
C ILE A 77 0.18 14.48 -14.59
N ALA A 78 0.38 14.88 -15.85
CA ALA A 78 0.91 16.20 -16.21
C ALA A 78 -0.16 17.31 -16.25
N ARG A 79 -1.44 16.99 -16.01
CA ARG A 79 -2.50 18.00 -16.00
C ARG A 79 -2.43 18.86 -14.74
N GLU A 80 -2.76 20.15 -14.88
CA GLU A 80 -2.74 21.09 -13.75
C GLU A 80 -3.70 20.71 -12.63
N GLU A 81 -4.86 20.11 -13.00
CA GLU A 81 -5.88 19.68 -12.06
C GLU A 81 -5.56 18.34 -11.38
N VAL A 82 -4.49 17.64 -11.77
CA VAL A 82 -4.12 16.33 -11.20
C VAL A 82 -3.00 16.48 -10.19
N ASN A 83 -3.34 16.33 -8.93
CA ASN A 83 -2.37 16.38 -7.84
C ASN A 83 -1.72 15.00 -7.64
N VAL A 84 -0.41 14.91 -7.79
CA VAL A 84 0.39 13.70 -7.59
C VAL A 84 1.49 13.94 -6.56
N ASP A 85 1.86 12.88 -5.83
CA ASP A 85 2.95 12.90 -4.85
C ASP A 85 3.81 11.63 -4.93
N PRO A 86 5.05 11.64 -4.43
CA PRO A 86 5.94 10.49 -4.37
C PRO A 86 5.90 9.79 -3.01
N LEU A 87 4.90 10.03 -2.17
CA LEU A 87 4.88 9.67 -0.76
C LEU A 87 5.08 8.17 -0.51
N LEU A 88 4.46 7.29 -1.30
CA LEU A 88 4.63 5.84 -1.13
C LEU A 88 6.07 5.40 -1.41
N TYR A 89 6.68 5.97 -2.46
CA TYR A 89 8.10 5.76 -2.74
C TYR A 89 9.01 6.25 -1.61
N GLU A 90 8.69 7.41 -1.04
CA GLU A 90 9.46 7.97 0.07
C GLU A 90 9.42 7.07 1.29
N LEU A 91 8.24 6.61 1.69
CA LEU A 91 8.06 5.74 2.84
C LEU A 91 8.83 4.41 2.67
N GLU A 92 8.80 3.83 1.48
CA GLU A 92 9.54 2.62 1.14
C GLU A 92 11.05 2.82 1.19
N ASN A 93 11.52 4.01 0.82
CA ASN A 93 12.93 4.32 0.72
C ASN A 93 13.48 5.19 1.86
N LEU A 94 12.68 5.52 2.89
CA LEU A 94 13.08 6.46 3.93
C LEU A 94 14.41 6.03 4.61
N CYS A 95 14.57 4.74 4.92
CA CYS A 95 15.81 4.19 5.47
C CYS A 95 17.00 4.20 4.48
N ASN A 96 16.74 4.44 3.19
CA ASN A 96 17.76 4.45 2.14
C ASN A 96 18.24 5.88 1.79
N PHE A 97 17.57 6.93 2.29
CA PHE A 97 17.97 8.31 1.97
C PHE A 97 19.37 8.68 2.49
N SER A 98 19.82 8.05 3.57
CA SER A 98 21.19 8.23 4.11
C SER A 98 22.21 7.24 3.56
N ASP A 99 21.80 6.22 2.79
CA ASP A 99 22.72 5.25 2.18
C ASP A 99 23.36 5.83 0.93
N LEU A 100 24.66 6.13 1.01
CA LEU A 100 25.45 6.72 -0.09
C LEU A 100 25.36 5.94 -1.41
N ASN A 101 25.22 4.61 -1.34
CA ASN A 101 25.13 3.78 -2.55
C ASN A 101 23.76 3.88 -3.24
N LYS A 102 22.74 4.35 -2.52
CA LYS A 102 21.38 4.48 -3.02
C LYS A 102 20.97 5.93 -3.30
N GLN A 103 21.68 6.88 -2.69
CA GLN A 103 21.37 8.31 -2.79
C GLN A 103 21.27 8.82 -4.23
N GLU A 104 22.20 8.44 -5.10
CA GLU A 104 22.18 8.87 -6.50
C GLU A 104 20.88 8.44 -7.20
N LYS A 105 20.49 7.16 -7.03
CA LYS A 105 19.26 6.62 -7.62
C LYS A 105 18.01 7.30 -7.06
N ILE A 106 17.99 7.59 -5.76
CA ILE A 106 16.88 8.29 -5.10
C ILE A 106 16.82 9.74 -5.60
N PHE A 107 17.97 10.42 -5.64
CA PHE A 107 18.07 11.78 -6.16
C PHE A 107 17.51 11.89 -7.58
N GLU A 108 17.91 11.00 -8.48
CA GLU A 108 17.44 11.03 -9.87
C GLU A 108 15.93 10.80 -10.00
N ARG A 109 15.34 9.97 -9.14
CA ARG A 109 13.88 9.76 -9.12
C ARG A 109 13.13 10.98 -8.59
N ILE A 110 13.60 11.57 -7.51
CA ILE A 110 13.00 12.81 -6.96
C ILE A 110 13.20 13.97 -7.93
N ARG A 111 14.35 14.07 -8.60
CA ARG A 111 14.58 15.06 -9.65
C ARG A 111 13.58 14.90 -10.79
N ALA A 112 13.31 13.69 -11.24
CA ALA A 112 12.32 13.45 -12.29
C ALA A 112 10.89 13.85 -11.81
N TYR A 113 10.57 13.62 -10.55
CA TYR A 113 9.33 14.12 -9.96
C TYR A 113 9.28 15.65 -9.89
N GLU A 114 10.36 16.32 -9.50
CA GLU A 114 10.44 17.79 -9.54
C GLU A 114 10.35 18.35 -10.97
N MET A 115 10.88 17.64 -11.97
CA MET A 115 10.67 17.96 -13.38
C MET A 115 9.18 17.90 -13.75
N LEU A 116 8.46 16.85 -13.34
CA LEU A 116 7.02 16.74 -13.58
C LEU A 116 6.24 17.90 -12.95
N ARG A 117 6.55 18.27 -11.71
CA ARG A 117 5.89 19.37 -11.00
C ARG A 117 6.15 20.75 -11.60
N ASN A 118 7.24 20.91 -12.32
CA ASN A 118 7.62 22.17 -12.95
C ASN A 118 7.49 22.13 -14.49
N LEU A 119 6.75 21.15 -15.02
CA LEU A 119 6.48 21.04 -16.45
C LEU A 119 5.64 22.22 -16.95
N ASP A 120 6.00 22.77 -18.11
CA ASP A 120 5.11 23.65 -18.87
C ASP A 120 4.02 22.79 -19.51
N VAL A 121 2.89 22.69 -18.81
CA VAL A 121 1.76 21.84 -19.21
C VAL A 121 1.19 22.27 -20.56
N ALA A 122 1.14 23.57 -20.84
CA ALA A 122 0.64 24.11 -22.12
C ALA A 122 1.56 23.71 -23.29
N ALA A 123 2.88 23.82 -23.11
CA ALA A 123 3.85 23.37 -24.11
C ALA A 123 3.76 21.87 -24.39
N TRP A 124 3.54 21.07 -23.34
CA TRP A 124 3.34 19.63 -23.49
C TRP A 124 2.03 19.29 -24.21
N GLN A 125 0.91 19.83 -23.76
CA GLN A 125 -0.40 19.53 -24.33
C GLN A 125 -0.55 19.95 -25.79
N GLN A 126 -0.02 21.15 -26.14
CA GLN A 126 -0.18 21.70 -27.48
C GLN A 126 0.87 21.19 -28.46
N HIS A 127 2.09 20.97 -28.01
CA HIS A 127 3.25 20.75 -28.88
C HIS A 127 4.04 19.49 -28.58
N ARG A 128 3.68 18.74 -27.54
CA ARG A 128 4.46 17.58 -27.03
C ARG A 128 5.92 17.92 -26.69
N GLN A 129 6.15 19.17 -26.29
CA GLN A 129 7.49 19.65 -25.94
C GLN A 129 7.70 19.58 -24.43
N LEU A 130 8.76 18.92 -24.01
CA LEU A 130 9.20 18.88 -22.61
C LEU A 130 9.93 20.21 -22.30
N LYS A 131 9.17 21.19 -21.84
CA LYS A 131 9.67 22.47 -21.31
C LYS A 131 9.34 22.57 -19.83
N PHE A 132 10.12 23.34 -19.12
CA PHE A 132 9.95 23.51 -17.67
C PHE A 132 9.81 25.00 -17.33
N ASN A 133 8.97 25.30 -16.35
CA ASN A 133 8.70 26.66 -15.87
C ASN A 133 9.87 27.25 -15.06
N VAL A 134 10.85 26.43 -14.73
CA VAL A 134 12.04 26.81 -13.97
C VAL A 134 13.30 26.26 -14.63
N SER A 135 14.45 26.82 -14.29
CA SER A 135 15.74 26.37 -14.82
C SER A 135 16.13 24.98 -14.27
N GLU A 136 17.01 24.28 -14.96
CA GLU A 136 17.58 23.03 -14.50
C GLU A 136 18.27 23.17 -13.13
N HIS A 137 18.96 24.27 -12.91
CA HIS A 137 19.60 24.57 -11.63
C HIS A 137 18.57 24.67 -10.48
N GLU A 138 17.43 25.28 -10.73
CA GLU A 138 16.34 25.36 -9.73
C GLU A 138 15.70 23.99 -9.46
N ILE A 139 15.55 23.14 -10.47
CA ILE A 139 15.07 21.75 -10.27
C ILE A 139 16.04 20.99 -9.37
N ILE A 140 17.35 21.10 -9.63
CA ILE A 140 18.39 20.47 -8.81
C ILE A 140 18.32 21.00 -7.37
N ALA A 141 18.23 22.32 -7.18
CA ALA A 141 18.14 22.93 -5.85
C ALA A 141 16.91 22.46 -5.07
N LYS A 142 15.73 22.40 -5.71
CA LYS A 142 14.50 21.84 -5.12
C LYS A 142 14.67 20.39 -4.74
N THR A 143 15.29 19.58 -5.60
CA THR A 143 15.58 18.17 -5.32
C THR A 143 16.50 18.02 -4.11
N GLN A 144 17.55 18.81 -4.01
CA GLN A 144 18.48 18.80 -2.86
C GLN A 144 17.77 19.20 -1.56
N GLN A 145 16.94 20.24 -1.60
CA GLN A 145 16.13 20.66 -0.46
C GLN A 145 15.17 19.55 -0.02
N TYR A 146 14.53 18.88 -0.96
CA TYR A 146 13.66 17.75 -0.70
C TYR A 146 14.41 16.60 -0.02
N MET A 147 15.56 16.19 -0.57
CA MET A 147 16.41 15.15 0.02
C MET A 147 16.87 15.50 1.44
N ALA A 148 17.23 16.75 1.67
CA ALA A 148 17.62 17.23 3.00
C ALA A 148 16.47 17.14 4.03
N SER A 149 15.24 17.46 3.61
CA SER A 149 14.06 17.32 4.49
C SER A 149 13.80 15.85 4.86
N LYS A 150 13.95 14.91 3.92
CA LYS A 150 13.78 13.48 4.19
C LYS A 150 14.87 12.88 5.04
N ASN A 151 16.11 13.35 4.92
CA ASN A 151 17.18 12.99 5.85
C ASN A 151 16.85 13.43 7.29
N TYR A 152 16.19 14.57 7.47
CA TYR A 152 15.72 15.01 8.79
C TYR A 152 14.61 14.10 9.34
N GLU A 153 13.65 13.69 8.48
CA GLU A 153 12.61 12.72 8.86
C GLU A 153 13.20 11.36 9.26
N PHE A 154 14.22 10.89 8.56
CA PHE A 154 14.94 9.65 8.88
C PHE A 154 15.59 9.67 10.28
N ILE A 155 16.08 10.82 10.73
CA ILE A 155 16.66 10.98 12.08
C ILE A 155 15.56 10.91 13.16
N ASN A 156 14.30 11.12 12.80
CA ASN A 156 13.20 11.01 13.73
C ASN A 156 12.93 9.54 14.10
N LYS A 157 13.51 9.13 15.24
CA LYS A 157 13.41 7.75 15.71
C LYS A 157 11.96 7.26 15.87
N SER A 158 11.07 8.09 16.38
CA SER A 158 9.66 7.72 16.58
C SER A 158 8.96 7.42 15.25
N LEU A 159 9.21 8.22 14.22
CA LEU A 159 8.67 8.00 12.88
C LEU A 159 9.19 6.69 12.28
N MET A 160 10.48 6.40 12.45
CA MET A 160 11.09 5.17 11.94
C MET A 160 10.59 3.92 12.66
N GLU A 161 10.41 4.00 13.98
CA GLU A 161 9.82 2.92 14.77
C GLU A 161 8.36 2.65 14.38
N GLU A 162 7.57 3.69 14.13
CA GLU A 162 6.19 3.56 13.66
C GLU A 162 6.14 2.93 12.26
N LEU A 163 6.95 3.42 11.33
CA LEU A 163 7.07 2.89 9.99
C LEU A 163 7.46 1.40 9.99
N ALA A 164 8.48 1.05 10.79
CA ALA A 164 8.95 -0.32 10.92
C ALA A 164 7.89 -1.24 11.54
N ARG A 165 7.19 -0.76 12.57
CA ARG A 165 6.09 -1.51 13.21
C ARG A 165 4.96 -1.80 12.24
N ASP A 166 4.51 -0.80 11.48
CA ASP A 166 3.42 -0.97 10.51
C ASP A 166 3.81 -1.90 9.35
N TYR A 167 5.05 -1.79 8.87
CA TYR A 167 5.60 -2.69 7.87
C TYR A 167 5.72 -4.12 8.42
N ASN A 168 6.33 -4.30 9.60
CA ASN A 168 6.59 -5.61 10.18
C ASN A 168 5.29 -6.36 10.49
N ARG A 169 4.20 -5.68 10.88
CA ARG A 169 2.88 -6.29 11.05
C ARG A 169 2.40 -7.00 9.78
N LEU A 170 2.58 -6.38 8.63
CA LEU A 170 2.17 -6.99 7.35
C LEU A 170 3.20 -8.01 6.86
N TYR A 171 4.47 -7.76 7.12
CA TYR A 171 5.53 -8.66 6.73
C TYR A 171 5.43 -10.02 7.44
N VAL A 172 5.10 -10.06 8.73
CA VAL A 172 4.87 -11.34 9.45
C VAL A 172 3.70 -12.13 8.86
N TYR A 173 2.64 -11.47 8.37
CA TYR A 173 1.57 -12.13 7.65
C TYR A 173 2.05 -12.77 6.36
N VAL A 174 2.76 -12.02 5.53
CA VAL A 174 3.30 -12.53 4.26
C VAL A 174 4.25 -13.70 4.50
N LEU A 175 5.17 -13.57 5.46
CA LEU A 175 6.10 -14.65 5.84
C LEU A 175 5.32 -15.92 6.27
N LYS A 176 4.31 -15.76 7.15
CA LYS A 176 3.53 -16.89 7.63
C LYS A 176 2.71 -17.56 6.54
N MET A 177 2.05 -16.79 5.68
CA MET A 177 1.34 -17.31 4.50
C MET A 177 2.28 -18.14 3.61
N CYS A 178 3.46 -17.60 3.31
CA CYS A 178 4.48 -18.30 2.52
C CYS A 178 4.95 -19.59 3.21
N ALA A 179 5.26 -19.54 4.49
CA ALA A 179 5.72 -20.72 5.25
C ALA A 179 4.66 -21.84 5.28
N ILE A 180 3.40 -21.49 5.58
CA ILE A 180 2.28 -22.45 5.58
C ILE A 180 2.12 -23.10 4.20
N HIS A 181 2.10 -22.28 3.14
CA HIS A 181 1.90 -22.80 1.78
C HIS A 181 3.08 -23.66 1.31
N LEU A 182 4.32 -23.21 1.52
CA LEU A 182 5.51 -23.91 1.04
C LEU A 182 5.81 -25.21 1.81
N ARG A 183 5.38 -25.33 3.07
CA ARG A 183 5.39 -26.59 3.80
C ARG A 183 4.44 -27.63 3.20
N ASN A 184 3.26 -27.18 2.77
CA ASN A 184 2.24 -28.03 2.16
C ASN A 184 1.60 -27.33 0.96
N PRO A 185 2.15 -27.44 -0.27
CA PRO A 185 1.64 -26.73 -1.43
C PRO A 185 0.33 -27.28 -2.01
N LYS A 186 -0.26 -28.31 -1.40
CA LYS A 186 -1.55 -28.86 -1.86
C LYS A 186 -2.68 -27.86 -1.65
N THR A 187 -3.64 -27.86 -2.58
CA THR A 187 -4.77 -26.92 -2.67
C THR A 187 -6.14 -27.58 -2.58
N SER A 188 -6.22 -28.83 -2.07
CA SER A 188 -7.51 -29.48 -1.81
C SER A 188 -8.28 -28.73 -0.71
N ALA A 189 -9.60 -28.76 -0.74
CA ALA A 189 -10.46 -28.07 0.24
C ALA A 189 -10.06 -28.37 1.69
N LYS A 190 -9.75 -29.65 2.03
CA LYS A 190 -9.27 -30.02 3.37
C LYS A 190 -7.95 -29.31 3.72
N GLN A 191 -7.00 -29.26 2.79
CA GLN A 191 -5.70 -28.63 3.03
C GLN A 191 -5.83 -27.10 3.17
N VAL A 192 -6.68 -26.48 2.37
CA VAL A 192 -6.99 -25.03 2.48
C VAL A 192 -7.58 -24.74 3.86
N GLN A 193 -8.53 -25.54 4.32
CA GLN A 193 -9.12 -25.41 5.65
C GLN A 193 -8.06 -25.51 6.77
N GLU A 194 -7.17 -26.51 6.72
CA GLU A 194 -6.09 -26.68 7.69
C GLU A 194 -5.14 -25.49 7.72
N LYS A 195 -4.75 -24.97 6.54
CA LYS A 195 -3.88 -23.80 6.42
C LYS A 195 -4.54 -22.53 6.96
N LEU A 196 -5.82 -22.32 6.68
CA LEU A 196 -6.54 -21.16 7.22
C LEU A 196 -6.66 -21.23 8.74
N LEU A 197 -6.97 -22.40 9.30
CA LEU A 197 -7.01 -22.58 10.75
C LEU A 197 -5.64 -22.28 11.37
N GLU A 198 -4.55 -22.77 10.79
CA GLU A 198 -3.19 -22.45 11.26
C GLU A 198 -2.91 -20.93 11.21
N LEU A 199 -3.30 -20.26 10.13
CA LEU A 199 -3.13 -18.81 10.01
C LEU A 199 -3.97 -18.06 11.04
N LEU A 200 -5.23 -18.47 11.29
CA LEU A 200 -6.10 -17.86 12.29
C LEU A 200 -5.53 -18.00 13.70
N GLU A 201 -4.99 -19.18 14.05
CA GLU A 201 -4.30 -19.37 15.33
C GLU A 201 -3.07 -18.44 15.45
N PHE A 202 -2.27 -18.35 14.41
CA PHE A 202 -1.13 -17.45 14.36
C PHE A 202 -1.54 -15.99 14.58
N THR A 203 -2.62 -15.53 13.93
CA THR A 203 -3.08 -14.14 14.06
C THR A 203 -3.51 -13.79 15.48
N HIS A 204 -4.02 -14.75 16.22
CA HIS A 204 -4.46 -14.56 17.60
C HIS A 204 -3.31 -14.71 18.60
N ASN A 205 -2.54 -15.81 18.49
CA ASN A 205 -1.60 -16.22 19.51
C ASN A 205 -0.21 -15.58 19.38
N GLU A 206 0.16 -15.17 18.15
CA GLU A 206 1.51 -14.70 17.87
C GLU A 206 1.51 -13.29 17.23
N ALA A 207 0.73 -13.05 16.18
CA ALA A 207 0.73 -11.73 15.55
C ALA A 207 -0.04 -10.67 16.35
N HIS A 208 -0.99 -11.06 17.19
CA HIS A 208 -1.90 -10.20 17.97
C HIS A 208 -2.60 -9.13 17.16
N PHE A 209 -2.60 -9.29 15.85
CA PHE A 209 -3.24 -8.42 14.88
C PHE A 209 -4.15 -9.23 13.94
N PHE A 210 -5.38 -8.80 13.77
CA PHE A 210 -6.38 -9.49 12.95
C PHE A 210 -6.65 -8.71 11.67
N GLY A 211 -5.91 -9.07 10.63
CA GLY A 211 -6.01 -8.44 9.31
C GLY A 211 -7.02 -9.16 8.42
N ILE A 212 -8.22 -8.60 8.31
CA ILE A 212 -9.31 -9.18 7.50
C ILE A 212 -8.89 -9.40 6.04
N ARG A 213 -8.30 -8.39 5.42
CA ARG A 213 -7.87 -8.48 4.01
C ARG A 213 -6.75 -9.49 3.81
N GLU A 214 -5.82 -9.54 4.76
CA GLU A 214 -4.70 -10.47 4.72
C GLU A 214 -5.19 -11.93 4.82
N ILE A 215 -6.23 -12.19 5.62
CA ILE A 215 -6.83 -13.52 5.74
C ILE A 215 -7.57 -13.90 4.44
N LEU A 216 -8.32 -12.98 3.84
CA LEU A 216 -8.96 -13.20 2.54
C LEU A 216 -7.93 -13.45 1.43
N LEU A 217 -6.86 -12.67 1.42
CA LEU A 217 -5.76 -12.84 0.48
C LEU A 217 -5.06 -14.19 0.67
N ALA A 218 -4.87 -14.62 1.93
CA ALA A 218 -4.34 -15.93 2.26
C ALA A 218 -5.25 -17.06 1.79
N ASN A 219 -6.58 -16.91 1.92
CA ASN A 219 -7.54 -17.89 1.41
C ASN A 219 -7.34 -18.11 -0.09
N ARG A 220 -7.34 -17.03 -0.88
CA ARG A 220 -7.10 -17.09 -2.33
C ARG A 220 -5.75 -17.74 -2.66
N PHE A 221 -4.70 -17.40 -1.90
CA PHE A 221 -3.38 -18.02 -2.07
C PHE A 221 -3.39 -19.51 -1.76
N PHE A 222 -4.05 -19.93 -0.69
CA PHE A 222 -4.10 -21.35 -0.30
C PHE A 222 -4.93 -22.19 -1.28
N GLU A 223 -5.95 -21.59 -1.92
CA GLU A 223 -6.76 -22.24 -2.96
C GLU A 223 -6.00 -22.35 -4.30
N ASN A 224 -5.32 -21.29 -4.72
CA ASN A 224 -4.76 -21.17 -6.04
C ASN A 224 -3.24 -21.43 -6.10
N GLY A 225 -2.55 -21.38 -4.97
CA GLY A 225 -1.10 -21.46 -4.89
C GLY A 225 -0.41 -20.37 -5.72
N SER A 226 0.64 -20.73 -6.44
CA SER A 226 1.38 -19.79 -7.31
C SER A 226 0.59 -19.34 -8.55
N LYS A 227 -0.63 -19.83 -8.77
CA LYS A 227 -1.54 -19.29 -9.80
C LYS A 227 -2.19 -17.99 -9.35
N GLU A 228 -2.27 -17.73 -8.06
CA GLU A 228 -2.66 -16.41 -7.55
C GLU A 228 -1.57 -15.40 -7.93
N ALA A 229 -1.96 -14.39 -8.74
CA ALA A 229 -1.01 -13.50 -9.39
C ALA A 229 -0.07 -12.80 -8.41
N PHE A 230 -0.58 -12.33 -7.28
CA PHE A 230 0.19 -11.68 -6.24
C PHE A 230 1.23 -12.60 -5.59
N PHE A 231 1.06 -13.92 -5.61
CA PHE A 231 1.98 -14.93 -5.05
C PHE A 231 2.74 -15.75 -6.11
N HIS A 232 2.70 -15.37 -7.37
CA HIS A 232 3.23 -16.18 -8.49
C HIS A 232 4.74 -16.53 -8.36
N LYS A 233 5.54 -15.71 -7.66
CA LYS A 233 6.95 -15.95 -7.39
C LYS A 233 7.22 -16.66 -6.05
N VAL A 234 6.20 -17.00 -5.30
CA VAL A 234 6.36 -17.72 -4.04
C VAL A 234 6.58 -19.21 -4.33
N ASN A 235 7.82 -19.56 -4.62
CA ASN A 235 8.30 -20.92 -4.88
C ASN A 235 9.69 -21.09 -4.26
N ARG A 236 10.04 -22.32 -3.83
CA ARG A 236 11.29 -22.63 -3.12
C ARG A 236 12.58 -22.24 -3.86
N ASN A 237 12.57 -22.16 -5.18
CA ASN A 237 13.77 -21.94 -6.00
C ASN A 237 13.72 -20.59 -6.75
N THR A 238 12.92 -19.63 -6.33
CA THR A 238 12.77 -18.37 -7.03
C THR A 238 13.96 -17.45 -6.74
N ALA A 239 14.66 -17.00 -7.78
CA ALA A 239 15.66 -15.95 -7.64
C ALA A 239 14.99 -14.66 -7.14
N GLY A 240 15.63 -13.95 -6.20
CA GLY A 240 15.07 -12.73 -5.60
C GLY A 240 13.83 -12.99 -4.71
N PHE A 241 13.72 -14.19 -4.15
CA PHE A 241 12.57 -14.58 -3.31
C PHE A 241 12.35 -13.60 -2.17
N TRP A 242 13.38 -13.23 -1.43
CA TRP A 242 13.27 -12.34 -0.27
C TRP A 242 12.89 -10.91 -0.65
N GLU A 243 13.46 -10.38 -1.75
CA GLU A 243 13.05 -9.07 -2.28
C GLU A 243 11.57 -9.06 -2.66
N TYR A 244 11.13 -10.15 -3.28
CA TYR A 244 9.73 -10.28 -3.68
C TYR A 244 8.78 -10.32 -2.47
N VAL A 245 9.10 -11.13 -1.46
CA VAL A 245 8.28 -11.26 -0.24
C VAL A 245 8.23 -9.92 0.52
N ARG A 246 9.36 -9.20 0.57
CA ARG A 246 9.41 -7.85 1.16
C ARG A 246 8.61 -6.83 0.36
N GLY A 247 8.66 -6.89 -0.98
CA GLY A 247 7.84 -6.06 -1.86
C GLY A 247 6.36 -6.26 -1.63
N MET A 248 5.91 -7.53 -1.52
CA MET A 248 4.51 -7.84 -1.18
C MET A 248 4.06 -7.19 0.14
N ALA A 249 4.92 -7.18 1.16
CA ALA A 249 4.60 -6.52 2.43
C ALA A 249 4.47 -5.00 2.28
N TRP A 250 5.30 -4.37 1.43
CA TRP A 250 5.17 -2.96 1.08
C TRP A 250 3.88 -2.66 0.34
N ASP A 251 3.49 -3.48 -0.64
CA ASP A 251 2.24 -3.33 -1.37
C ASP A 251 1.03 -3.35 -0.41
N LEU A 252 0.98 -4.33 0.50
CA LEU A 252 -0.07 -4.39 1.52
C LEU A 252 -0.04 -3.18 2.46
N ARG A 253 1.15 -2.70 2.83
CA ARG A 253 1.30 -1.49 3.65
C ARG A 253 0.80 -0.25 2.91
N HIS A 254 1.09 -0.11 1.62
CA HIS A 254 0.59 0.98 0.81
C HIS A 254 -0.94 1.00 0.78
N GLN A 255 -1.57 -0.17 0.62
CA GLN A 255 -3.03 -0.29 0.69
C GLN A 255 -3.57 0.17 2.06
N ARG A 256 -2.95 -0.28 3.16
CA ARG A 256 -3.35 0.14 4.52
C ARG A 256 -3.10 1.61 4.78
N PHE A 257 -2.02 2.15 4.22
CA PHE A 257 -1.71 3.57 4.34
C PHE A 257 -2.81 4.45 3.70
N LEU A 258 -3.35 4.07 2.55
CA LEU A 258 -4.47 4.80 1.94
C LEU A 258 -5.69 4.85 2.88
N GLU A 259 -5.98 3.77 3.62
CA GLU A 259 -7.05 3.77 4.61
C GLU A 259 -6.75 4.71 5.77
N PHE A 260 -5.52 4.71 6.25
CA PHE A 260 -5.09 5.53 7.38
C PHE A 260 -5.14 7.03 7.08
N VAL A 261 -4.74 7.45 5.88
CA VAL A 261 -4.66 8.88 5.52
C VAL A 261 -5.98 9.46 5.01
N ILE A 262 -6.98 8.63 4.73
CA ILE A 262 -8.28 9.15 4.26
C ILE A 262 -8.88 10.08 5.32
N THR A 263 -9.39 11.21 4.87
CA THR A 263 -9.95 12.29 5.70
C THR A 263 -9.00 12.89 6.73
N LEU A 264 -7.69 12.61 6.66
CA LEU A 264 -6.70 13.45 7.34
C LEU A 264 -6.67 14.81 6.65
N ASN A 265 -6.84 15.89 7.40
CA ASN A 265 -6.78 17.24 6.85
C ASN A 265 -5.32 17.59 6.52
N ILE A 266 -4.90 17.27 5.30
CA ILE A 266 -3.58 17.65 4.79
C ILE A 266 -3.58 19.13 4.42
N ASP A 267 -4.63 19.61 3.74
CA ASP A 267 -4.93 21.03 3.60
C ASP A 267 -5.92 21.48 4.69
N LYS A 268 -5.59 22.55 5.42
CA LYS A 268 -6.47 23.11 6.46
C LYS A 268 -7.80 23.64 5.92
N ASN A 269 -7.87 23.94 4.63
CA ASN A 269 -9.07 24.43 3.96
C ASN A 269 -9.97 23.31 3.43
N ALA A 270 -9.47 22.07 3.36
CA ALA A 270 -10.25 20.93 2.91
C ALA A 270 -11.03 20.30 4.05
N ALA A 271 -12.30 19.97 3.80
CA ALA A 271 -13.12 19.23 4.73
C ALA A 271 -12.78 17.74 4.76
N PHE A 272 -12.37 17.19 3.62
CA PHE A 272 -12.05 15.78 3.43
C PHE A 272 -10.85 15.62 2.51
N PHE A 273 -10.05 14.58 2.77
CA PHE A 273 -8.93 14.17 1.93
C PHE A 273 -9.15 12.77 1.37
N PHE A 274 -8.93 12.60 0.06
CA PHE A 274 -9.11 11.34 -0.66
C PHE A 274 -7.81 10.88 -1.29
N PRO A 275 -7.12 9.90 -0.71
CA PRO A 275 -5.91 9.34 -1.30
C PRO A 275 -6.23 8.38 -2.43
N ALA A 276 -5.32 8.29 -3.39
CA ALA A 276 -5.30 7.28 -4.43
C ALA A 276 -3.87 6.83 -4.72
N ILE A 277 -3.71 5.71 -5.40
CA ILE A 277 -2.41 5.24 -5.89
C ILE A 277 -2.46 5.07 -7.39
N LEU A 278 -1.39 5.47 -8.08
CA LEU A 278 -1.12 5.12 -9.46
C LEU A 278 -0.04 4.05 -9.51
N THR A 279 -0.36 2.89 -10.04
CA THR A 279 0.57 1.77 -10.18
C THR A 279 0.47 1.11 -11.55
N CYS A 280 1.61 0.57 -12.02
CA CYS A 280 1.69 -0.28 -13.21
C CYS A 280 1.71 -1.78 -12.84
N ASP A 281 1.75 -2.13 -11.56
CA ASP A 281 1.72 -3.54 -11.12
C ASP A 281 0.29 -4.08 -11.15
N LYS A 282 0.00 -4.87 -12.20
CA LYS A 282 -1.30 -5.51 -12.40
C LYS A 282 -1.71 -6.42 -11.24
N LYS A 283 -0.73 -7.06 -10.58
CA LYS A 283 -0.98 -7.96 -9.46
C LYS A 283 -1.39 -7.20 -8.21
N PHE A 284 -0.72 -6.07 -7.97
CA PHE A 284 -1.11 -5.17 -6.90
C PHE A 284 -2.50 -4.54 -7.17
N ILE A 285 -2.81 -4.19 -8.42
CA ILE A 285 -4.15 -3.74 -8.82
C ILE A 285 -5.22 -4.80 -8.49
N GLU A 286 -4.97 -6.08 -8.75
CA GLU A 286 -5.88 -7.16 -8.39
C GLU A 286 -6.10 -7.24 -6.86
N VAL A 287 -5.08 -7.00 -6.05
CA VAL A 287 -5.20 -6.93 -4.58
C VAL A 287 -6.02 -5.72 -4.15
N LEU A 288 -5.78 -4.55 -4.76
CA LEU A 288 -6.55 -3.34 -4.47
C LEU A 288 -8.03 -3.48 -4.84
N ASP A 289 -8.32 -4.17 -5.94
CA ASP A 289 -9.66 -4.38 -6.47
C ASP A 289 -10.42 -5.52 -5.78
N ALA A 290 -9.74 -6.41 -5.06
CA ALA A 290 -10.34 -7.61 -4.47
C ALA A 290 -11.37 -7.30 -3.38
N HIS A 291 -11.10 -6.32 -2.53
CA HIS A 291 -11.94 -5.98 -1.38
C HIS A 291 -12.05 -4.46 -1.23
N SER A 292 -12.96 -3.89 -2.02
CA SER A 292 -13.18 -2.45 -2.03
C SER A 292 -13.87 -1.99 -0.75
N VAL A 293 -13.51 -0.81 -0.30
CA VAL A 293 -14.24 -0.13 0.77
C VAL A 293 -15.58 0.37 0.24
N LYS A 294 -16.65 0.01 0.93
CA LYS A 294 -18.02 0.44 0.62
C LYS A 294 -18.41 1.68 1.39
N VAL A 295 -18.06 1.70 2.68
CA VAL A 295 -18.36 2.81 3.60
C VAL A 295 -17.19 3.01 4.53
N ILE A 296 -16.89 4.24 4.86
CA ILE A 296 -15.99 4.60 5.94
C ILE A 296 -16.77 5.42 6.96
N VAL A 297 -16.73 4.99 8.21
CA VAL A 297 -17.15 5.80 9.35
C VAL A 297 -15.91 6.49 9.91
N PHE A 298 -15.97 7.80 9.98
CA PHE A 298 -14.87 8.64 10.42
C PHE A 298 -15.27 9.45 11.64
N ASN A 299 -14.47 9.36 12.70
CA ASN A 299 -14.68 10.16 13.90
C ASN A 299 -13.89 11.47 13.80
N ASN A 300 -14.57 12.58 13.62
CA ASN A 300 -13.94 13.90 13.47
C ASN A 300 -13.08 14.33 14.68
N LYS A 301 -13.37 13.82 15.88
CA LYS A 301 -12.65 14.19 17.12
C LYS A 301 -11.38 13.33 17.31
N THR A 302 -11.55 12.01 17.23
CA THR A 302 -10.44 11.06 17.50
C THR A 302 -9.63 10.74 16.25
N LYS A 303 -10.12 11.12 15.05
CA LYS A 303 -9.55 10.76 13.75
C LYS A 303 -9.51 9.24 13.49
N GLU A 304 -10.27 8.48 14.26
CA GLU A 304 -10.42 7.06 14.05
C GLU A 304 -11.23 6.77 12.80
N ILE A 305 -10.79 5.76 12.07
CA ILE A 305 -11.37 5.32 10.81
C ILE A 305 -11.85 3.89 10.95
N LEU A 306 -13.11 3.63 10.62
CA LEU A 306 -13.69 2.30 10.59
C LEU A 306 -14.18 2.00 9.17
N PRO A 307 -13.43 1.21 8.37
CA PRO A 307 -13.84 0.82 7.03
C PRO A 307 -14.82 -0.35 7.06
N PHE A 308 -15.82 -0.29 6.19
CA PHE A 308 -16.71 -1.39 5.85
C PHE A 308 -16.51 -1.76 4.39
N TYR A 309 -16.30 -3.04 4.15
CA TYR A 309 -16.00 -3.57 2.81
C TYR A 309 -17.27 -4.01 2.07
N ASP A 310 -17.16 -4.22 0.77
CA ASP A 310 -18.25 -4.63 -0.11
C ASP A 310 -18.59 -6.12 -0.02
N VAL A 311 -17.81 -6.89 0.72
CA VAL A 311 -17.98 -8.33 0.94
C VAL A 311 -18.32 -8.65 2.39
N ASP A 312 -19.16 -9.67 2.60
CA ASP A 312 -19.27 -10.30 3.90
C ASP A 312 -18.09 -11.26 4.07
N PHE A 313 -17.17 -10.83 4.89
CA PHE A 313 -15.93 -11.53 5.17
C PHE A 313 -16.15 -12.93 5.75
N ILE A 314 -17.12 -13.09 6.62
CA ILE A 314 -17.43 -14.39 7.24
C ILE A 314 -18.02 -15.33 6.19
N GLU A 315 -18.92 -14.84 5.33
CA GLU A 315 -19.51 -15.64 4.25
C GLU A 315 -18.48 -16.04 3.20
N GLU A 316 -17.59 -15.15 2.80
CA GLU A 316 -16.55 -15.45 1.80
C GLU A 316 -15.62 -16.56 2.29
N ILE A 317 -15.18 -16.52 3.54
CA ILE A 317 -14.32 -17.55 4.12
C ILE A 317 -15.11 -18.80 4.57
N ALA A 318 -16.39 -18.67 4.89
CA ALA A 318 -17.23 -19.80 5.27
C ALA A 318 -17.33 -20.89 4.19
N SER A 319 -17.10 -20.52 2.92
CA SER A 319 -16.97 -21.50 1.83
C SER A 319 -15.85 -22.52 2.06
N CYS A 320 -14.88 -22.20 2.91
CA CYS A 320 -13.75 -23.07 3.27
C CYS A 320 -14.10 -24.14 4.34
N GLY A 321 -15.29 -24.11 4.92
CA GLY A 321 -15.79 -25.11 5.84
C GLY A 321 -16.18 -24.57 7.21
N GLU A 322 -17.08 -25.30 7.87
CA GLU A 322 -17.73 -24.86 9.12
C GLU A 322 -16.72 -24.59 10.25
N ARG A 323 -15.68 -25.40 10.40
CA ARG A 323 -14.64 -25.21 11.42
C ARG A 323 -13.90 -23.87 11.28
N VAL A 324 -13.64 -23.43 10.06
CA VAL A 324 -13.01 -22.12 9.80
C VAL A 324 -13.95 -21.01 10.17
N LYS A 325 -15.23 -21.13 9.78
CA LYS A 325 -16.29 -20.18 10.11
C LYS A 325 -16.46 -20.03 11.64
N GLU A 326 -16.60 -21.14 12.34
CA GLU A 326 -16.72 -21.15 13.82
C GLU A 326 -15.52 -20.46 14.47
N ARG A 327 -14.29 -20.80 14.03
CA ARG A 327 -13.08 -20.21 14.59
C ARG A 327 -12.97 -18.72 14.27
N LEU A 328 -13.28 -18.32 13.05
CA LEU A 328 -13.29 -16.92 12.62
C LEU A 328 -14.29 -16.10 13.44
N THR A 329 -15.51 -16.61 13.58
CA THR A 329 -16.57 -15.97 14.38
C THR A 329 -16.11 -15.78 15.82
N LEU A 330 -15.53 -16.81 16.42
CA LEU A 330 -15.01 -16.75 17.78
C LEU A 330 -13.91 -15.69 17.94
N LEU A 331 -12.92 -15.70 17.04
CA LEU A 331 -11.82 -14.72 17.07
C LEU A 331 -12.27 -13.28 16.78
N SER A 332 -13.45 -13.09 16.20
CA SER A 332 -14.04 -11.77 15.91
C SER A 332 -14.85 -11.22 17.10
N THR A 333 -15.09 -12.01 18.17
CA THR A 333 -15.80 -11.53 19.35
C THR A 333 -15.04 -10.44 20.10
N GLU A 334 -15.77 -9.62 20.85
CA GLU A 334 -15.19 -8.54 21.65
C GLU A 334 -14.17 -9.07 22.68
N GLU A 335 -14.43 -10.22 23.29
CA GLU A 335 -13.51 -10.86 24.23
C GLU A 335 -12.15 -11.11 23.61
N TYR A 336 -12.09 -11.76 22.45
CA TYR A 336 -10.84 -12.05 21.73
C TYR A 336 -10.18 -10.77 21.16
N GLN A 337 -10.96 -9.77 20.80
CA GLN A 337 -10.43 -8.46 20.42
C GLN A 337 -9.75 -7.76 21.61
N LEU A 338 -10.36 -7.79 22.78
CA LEU A 338 -9.80 -7.22 24.01
C LEU A 338 -8.53 -7.97 24.42
N GLN A 339 -8.52 -9.30 24.35
CA GLN A 339 -7.30 -10.08 24.61
C GLN A 339 -6.15 -9.65 23.71
N ARG A 340 -6.36 -9.52 22.40
CA ARG A 340 -5.32 -9.04 21.48
C ARG A 340 -4.83 -7.62 21.79
N ARG A 341 -5.75 -6.72 22.18
CA ARG A 341 -5.37 -5.33 22.55
C ARG A 341 -4.55 -5.25 23.85
N GLN A 342 -4.68 -6.22 24.74
CA GLN A 342 -3.90 -6.28 25.99
C GLN A 342 -2.43 -6.65 25.72
N TYR A 343 -2.14 -7.34 24.64
CA TYR A 343 -0.78 -7.59 24.19
C TYR A 343 -0.27 -6.32 23.51
N GLN A 344 0.26 -5.37 24.27
CA GLN A 344 1.01 -4.25 23.72
C GLN A 344 2.32 -4.79 23.16
N GLU A 345 2.35 -4.99 21.86
CA GLU A 345 3.56 -5.40 21.16
C GLU A 345 4.59 -4.28 21.25
N GLY A 346 5.62 -4.48 22.06
CA GLY A 346 6.82 -3.66 21.96
C GLY A 346 7.48 -3.85 20.57
N PRO A 347 8.20 -2.87 20.05
CA PRO A 347 8.92 -3.00 18.78
C PRO A 347 9.81 -4.25 18.74
N ASP A 348 10.42 -4.63 19.84
CA ASP A 348 11.29 -5.81 19.96
C ASP A 348 10.54 -7.14 19.73
N TYR A 349 9.26 -7.23 20.09
CA TYR A 349 8.47 -8.43 19.88
C TYR A 349 8.27 -8.73 18.40
N LEU A 350 7.79 -7.74 17.64
CA LEU A 350 7.57 -7.89 16.19
C LEU A 350 8.88 -8.19 15.45
N GLN A 351 9.97 -7.55 15.83
CA GLN A 351 11.30 -7.86 15.25
C GLN A 351 11.74 -9.29 15.54
N SER A 352 11.50 -9.78 16.76
CA SER A 352 11.81 -11.17 17.13
C SER A 352 10.95 -12.15 16.34
N LEU A 353 9.65 -11.84 16.16
CA LEU A 353 8.75 -12.66 15.36
C LEU A 353 9.14 -12.68 13.88
N VAL A 354 9.52 -11.53 13.31
CA VAL A 354 10.08 -11.45 11.94
C VAL A 354 11.29 -12.39 11.80
N LYS A 355 12.27 -12.29 12.69
CA LYS A 355 13.48 -13.13 12.64
C LYS A 355 13.14 -14.62 12.74
N THR A 356 12.19 -14.97 13.59
CA THR A 356 11.73 -16.37 13.75
C THR A 356 11.11 -16.89 12.46
N LEU A 357 10.23 -16.10 11.83
CA LEU A 357 9.57 -16.49 10.59
C LEU A 357 10.50 -16.46 9.36
N GLU A 358 11.45 -15.54 9.31
CA GLU A 358 12.50 -15.54 8.30
C GLU A 358 13.35 -16.82 8.41
N ALA A 359 13.75 -17.21 9.61
CA ALA A 359 14.51 -18.46 9.82
C ALA A 359 13.68 -19.71 9.49
N GLU A 360 12.38 -19.75 9.85
CA GLU A 360 11.46 -20.83 9.44
C GLU A 360 11.41 -20.94 7.91
N LEU A 361 11.22 -19.83 7.24
CA LEU A 361 11.08 -19.80 5.79
C LEU A 361 12.40 -20.10 5.06
N GLU A 362 13.54 -19.63 5.59
CA GLU A 362 14.87 -20.00 5.14
C GLU A 362 15.08 -21.52 5.19
N GLY A 363 14.69 -22.15 6.31
CA GLY A 363 14.76 -23.61 6.46
C GLY A 363 13.87 -24.37 5.46
N ILE A 364 12.71 -23.80 5.07
CA ILE A 364 11.79 -24.40 4.08
C ILE A 364 12.34 -24.25 2.65
N CYS A 365 12.86 -23.07 2.32
CA CYS A 365 13.28 -22.72 0.95
C CYS A 365 14.72 -23.08 0.64
N GLY A 366 15.59 -23.19 1.65
CA GLY A 366 17.04 -23.35 1.49
C GLY A 366 17.74 -22.09 0.89
N ILE A 367 17.10 -20.92 0.94
CA ILE A 367 17.62 -19.66 0.43
C ILE A 367 17.93 -18.76 1.62
N ALA A 368 19.22 -18.39 1.80
CA ALA A 368 19.62 -17.51 2.89
C ALA A 368 18.88 -16.17 2.86
N CYS A 369 18.38 -15.74 4.03
CA CYS A 369 17.70 -14.48 4.17
C CYS A 369 18.71 -13.33 4.19
N GLU A 370 18.62 -12.42 3.23
CA GLU A 370 19.37 -11.18 3.25
C GLU A 370 18.84 -10.24 4.34
N LYS A 371 19.73 -9.42 4.88
CA LYS A 371 19.38 -8.49 5.97
C LYS A 371 18.22 -7.57 5.59
N ASN A 372 17.15 -7.56 6.41
CA ASN A 372 16.04 -6.64 6.24
C ASN A 372 16.47 -5.20 6.60
N PRO A 373 16.34 -4.22 5.70
CA PRO A 373 16.72 -2.82 5.98
C PRO A 373 16.01 -2.21 7.19
N LEU A 374 14.74 -2.60 7.45
CA LEU A 374 13.96 -2.14 8.59
C LEU A 374 14.17 -2.99 9.87
N GLY A 375 14.96 -4.04 9.81
CA GLY A 375 15.19 -4.95 10.94
C GLY A 375 16.02 -4.38 12.10
N ASN A 376 16.42 -3.11 12.04
CA ASN A 376 17.16 -2.41 13.10
C ASN A 376 16.32 -1.33 13.83
N TYR A 377 15.02 -1.17 13.48
CA TYR A 377 14.12 -0.14 14.07
C TYR A 377 12.99 -0.76 14.87
#